data_2ee3c77aa297ef7763477631f5ed3951
#
_entry.id   2ee3c77aa297ef7763477631f5ed3951
#
_cell.length_a   1.000
_cell.length_b   1.000
_cell.length_c   1.000
_cell.angle_alpha   90.00
_cell.angle_beta   90.00
_cell.angle_gamma   90.00
#
_symmetry.space_group_name_H-M   'P 1'
#
loop_
_entity.id
_entity.type
_entity.pdbx_description
1 polymer ?
#
loop_
_entity_poly.entity_id
_entity_poly.type
_entity_poly.pdbx_seq_one_letter_code
_entity_poly.pdbx_strand_id
1 'polypeptide(L)'
;MSIKLDWLGCATFRLLIDDLTIFLDTYIDRVSSAPNVGISTAEIKNADFIFIGHSHFDHIGGADIIAKNTGAEVIGSNESVRILIEAGVPREQLRRAQGGERYRLSDSVTVRVYPSLHSCIWIPNTFRPRT
;
A
#
# COMPACT_ATOMS: atom_id res chain seq x y z
N MET A 1 -24.84 1.21 5.11
CA MET A 1 -23.42 1.37 4.74
C MET A 1 -22.69 2.09 5.85
N SER A 2 -21.70 1.46 6.47
CA SER A 2 -20.83 2.05 7.50
C SER A 2 -19.45 2.29 6.91
N ILE A 3 -18.90 3.49 7.09
CA ILE A 3 -17.58 3.85 6.57
C ILE A 3 -16.77 4.46 7.71
N LYS A 4 -15.56 3.97 7.92
CA LYS A 4 -14.59 4.51 8.85
C LYS A 4 -13.24 4.64 8.17
N LEU A 5 -12.58 5.79 8.36
CA LEU A 5 -11.23 6.06 7.86
C LEU A 5 -10.31 6.33 9.04
N ASP A 6 -9.28 5.52 9.19
CA ASP A 6 -8.21 5.73 10.15
C ASP A 6 -6.97 6.24 9.40
N TRP A 7 -6.38 7.33 9.84
CA TRP A 7 -5.08 7.78 9.37
C TRP A 7 -3.98 7.19 10.25
N LEU A 8 -3.08 6.42 9.64
CA LEU A 8 -1.99 5.71 10.30
C LEU A 8 -0.61 6.33 10.04
N GLY A 9 -0.60 7.62 9.74
CA GLY A 9 0.61 8.41 9.49
C GLY A 9 1.08 8.39 8.03
N CYS A 10 1.84 9.40 7.61
CA CYS A 10 2.24 9.62 6.22
C CYS A 10 1.04 9.54 5.26
N ALA A 11 1.17 8.74 4.20
CA ALA A 11 0.12 8.45 3.23
C ALA A 11 -0.67 7.17 3.56
N THR A 12 -0.46 6.58 4.75
CA THR A 12 -1.09 5.32 5.13
C THR A 12 -2.46 5.54 5.75
N PHE A 13 -3.47 4.92 5.16
CA PHE A 13 -4.83 4.92 5.67
C PHE A 13 -5.39 3.51 5.74
N ARG A 14 -6.23 3.26 6.75
CA ARG A 14 -7.09 2.08 6.81
C ARG A 14 -8.52 2.52 6.62
N LEU A 15 -9.18 1.99 5.61
CA LEU A 15 -10.57 2.25 5.27
C LEU A 15 -11.39 1.00 5.54
N LEU A 16 -12.37 1.14 6.42
CA LEU A 16 -13.37 0.10 6.68
C LEU A 16 -14.67 0.52 6.01
N ILE A 17 -15.20 -0.35 5.14
CA ILE A 17 -16.48 -0.15 4.45
C ILE A 17 -17.29 -1.42 4.63
N ASP A 18 -18.33 -1.35 5.47
CA ASP A 18 -19.10 -2.51 5.91
C ASP A 18 -18.13 -3.60 6.43
N ASP A 19 -18.06 -4.76 5.79
CA ASP A 19 -17.18 -5.87 6.19
C ASP A 19 -15.79 -5.84 5.53
N LEU A 20 -15.53 -4.86 4.64
CA LEU A 20 -14.24 -4.75 3.96
C LEU A 20 -13.24 -3.92 4.76
N THR A 21 -12.02 -4.42 4.87
CA THR A 21 -10.86 -3.70 5.39
C THR A 21 -9.85 -3.47 4.26
N ILE A 22 -9.62 -2.21 3.92
CA ILE A 22 -8.77 -1.79 2.82
C ILE A 22 -7.64 -0.91 3.37
N PHE A 23 -6.39 -1.21 3.01
CA PHE A 23 -5.26 -0.33 3.27
C PHE A 23 -4.90 0.46 2.01
N LEU A 24 -4.64 1.74 2.20
CA LEU A 24 -4.02 2.63 1.22
C LEU A 24 -2.62 2.91 1.74
N ASP A 25 -1.61 2.35 1.09
CA ASP A 25 -0.24 2.24 1.59
C ASP A 25 -0.13 1.56 2.96
N THR A 26 1.08 1.26 3.42
CA THR A 26 1.26 0.39 4.58
C THR A 26 2.44 0.77 5.49
N TYR A 27 2.97 1.99 5.36
CA TYR A 27 4.10 2.45 6.16
C TYR A 27 3.67 2.76 7.60
N ILE A 28 3.47 1.69 8.38
CA ILE A 28 3.01 1.72 9.79
C ILE A 28 4.21 1.65 10.74
N ASP A 29 5.13 0.69 10.52
CA ASP A 29 6.34 0.53 11.30
C ASP A 29 7.39 1.55 10.85
N ARG A 30 7.35 2.71 11.46
CA ARG A 30 8.12 3.88 11.06
C ARG A 30 9.49 3.92 11.73
N VAL A 31 10.38 4.77 11.21
CA VAL A 31 11.68 5.02 11.85
C VAL A 31 11.49 5.50 13.28
N SER A 32 12.44 5.18 14.17
CA SER A 32 12.34 5.46 15.61
C SER A 32 12.21 6.95 15.96
N SER A 33 12.63 7.84 15.07
CA SER A 33 12.47 9.28 15.23
C SER A 33 11.07 9.81 14.85
N ALA A 34 10.24 8.99 14.21
CA ALA A 34 8.88 9.38 13.87
C ALA A 34 7.89 9.03 15.00
N PRO A 35 6.84 9.83 15.21
CA PRO A 35 5.80 9.50 16.18
C PRO A 35 5.19 8.11 15.91
N ASN A 36 5.00 7.34 16.97
CA ASN A 36 4.33 6.05 16.88
C ASN A 36 2.84 6.25 16.55
N VAL A 37 2.29 5.40 15.69
CA VAL A 37 0.87 5.44 15.31
C VAL A 37 -0.03 4.54 16.17
N GLY A 38 0.54 3.89 17.20
CA GLY A 38 -0.20 3.08 18.17
C GLY A 38 -0.53 1.66 17.73
N ILE A 39 -0.05 1.23 16.56
CA ILE A 39 -0.21 -0.12 16.03
C ILE A 39 1.00 -0.47 15.16
N SER A 40 1.37 -1.75 15.10
CA SER A 40 2.42 -2.28 14.22
C SER A 40 1.82 -3.13 13.09
N THR A 41 2.57 -3.35 12.02
CA THR A 41 2.15 -4.25 10.92
C THR A 41 1.89 -5.68 11.40
N ALA A 42 2.66 -6.15 12.38
CA ALA A 42 2.50 -7.48 12.96
C ALA A 42 1.18 -7.67 13.72
N GLU A 43 0.60 -6.58 14.22
CA GLU A 43 -0.68 -6.59 14.93
C GLU A 43 -1.89 -6.54 13.99
N ILE A 44 -1.70 -6.26 12.70
CA ILE A 44 -2.78 -6.27 11.71
C ILE A 44 -3.20 -7.71 11.44
N LYS A 45 -4.43 -8.04 11.82
CA LYS A 45 -5.03 -9.39 11.66
C LYS A 45 -6.14 -9.42 10.62
N ASN A 46 -6.55 -8.27 10.11
CA ASN A 46 -7.65 -8.12 9.17
C ASN A 46 -7.28 -7.15 8.07
N ALA A 47 -7.25 -7.64 6.85
CA ALA A 47 -7.16 -6.85 5.62
C ALA A 47 -7.67 -7.72 4.47
N ASP A 48 -8.49 -7.14 3.61
CA ASP A 48 -8.97 -7.77 2.38
C ASP A 48 -8.17 -7.29 1.17
N PHE A 49 -7.87 -5.99 1.12
CA PHE A 49 -7.14 -5.37 0.03
C PHE A 49 -6.11 -4.36 0.53
N ILE A 50 -4.99 -4.30 -0.18
CA ILE A 50 -3.95 -3.30 0.01
C ILE A 50 -3.68 -2.65 -1.34
N PHE A 51 -3.82 -1.34 -1.43
CA PHE A 51 -3.47 -0.55 -2.62
C PHE A 51 -2.19 0.22 -2.33
N ILE A 52 -1.15 0.01 -3.14
CA ILE A 52 0.15 0.67 -3.01
C ILE A 52 0.27 1.76 -4.07
N GLY A 53 0.38 3.01 -3.63
CA GLY A 53 0.49 4.18 -4.51
C GLY A 53 1.78 4.18 -5.33
N HIS A 54 2.92 3.85 -4.71
CA HIS A 54 4.20 3.58 -5.37
C HIS A 54 5.15 2.79 -4.46
N SER A 55 6.27 2.33 -5.01
CA SER A 55 7.14 1.33 -4.40
C SER A 55 8.20 1.87 -3.44
N HIS A 56 8.16 3.14 -3.02
CA HIS A 56 9.08 3.65 -2.02
C HIS A 56 8.74 3.12 -0.61
N PHE A 57 9.76 3.05 0.25
CA PHE A 57 9.66 2.41 1.57
C PHE A 57 8.56 3.02 2.45
N ASP A 58 8.31 4.32 2.34
CA ASP A 58 7.30 5.07 3.10
C ASP A 58 5.87 4.88 2.57
N HIS A 59 5.69 4.01 1.58
CA HIS A 59 4.41 3.59 1.03
C HIS A 59 4.23 2.06 1.10
N ILE A 60 5.21 1.28 0.60
CA ILE A 60 5.13 -0.18 0.51
C ILE A 60 5.59 -0.90 1.79
N GLY A 61 6.30 -0.20 2.69
CA GLY A 61 6.87 -0.80 3.90
C GLY A 61 5.80 -1.50 4.74
N GLY A 62 6.01 -2.79 5.06
CA GLY A 62 5.08 -3.60 5.84
C GLY A 62 3.96 -4.28 5.04
N ALA A 63 3.79 -3.97 3.75
CA ALA A 63 2.78 -4.60 2.90
C ALA A 63 2.92 -6.13 2.84
N ASP A 64 4.15 -6.61 2.78
CA ASP A 64 4.45 -8.05 2.76
C ASP A 64 4.03 -8.73 4.06
N ILE A 65 4.25 -8.10 5.21
CA ILE A 65 3.86 -8.63 6.52
C ILE A 65 2.34 -8.70 6.63
N ILE A 66 1.65 -7.61 6.31
CA ILE A 66 0.19 -7.56 6.36
C ILE A 66 -0.42 -8.58 5.40
N ALA A 67 0.04 -8.63 4.13
CA ALA A 67 -0.47 -9.55 3.13
C ALA A 67 -0.31 -11.02 3.55
N LYS A 68 0.87 -11.39 4.06
CA LYS A 68 1.14 -12.77 4.55
C LYS A 68 0.31 -13.13 5.77
N ASN A 69 0.08 -12.18 6.69
CA ASN A 69 -0.68 -12.43 7.91
C ASN A 69 -2.20 -12.52 7.68
N THR A 70 -2.72 -11.81 6.68
CA THR A 70 -4.17 -11.66 6.48
C THR A 70 -4.70 -12.40 5.25
N GLY A 71 -3.84 -12.71 4.29
CA GLY A 71 -4.25 -13.21 2.98
C GLY A 71 -4.76 -12.11 2.03
N ALA A 72 -4.58 -10.83 2.37
CA ALA A 72 -5.03 -9.70 1.56
C ALA A 72 -4.49 -9.74 0.14
N GLU A 73 -5.31 -9.34 -0.84
CA GLU A 73 -4.84 -9.04 -2.18
C GLU A 73 -4.11 -7.68 -2.19
N VAL A 74 -2.95 -7.64 -2.81
CA VAL A 74 -2.17 -6.40 -2.96
C VAL A 74 -2.18 -5.94 -4.41
N ILE A 75 -2.62 -4.70 -4.61
CA ILE A 75 -2.71 -4.06 -5.92
C ILE A 75 -1.67 -2.93 -5.97
N GLY A 76 -0.80 -2.96 -6.95
CA GLY A 76 0.24 -1.94 -7.10
C GLY A 76 0.95 -1.99 -8.43
N SER A 77 1.92 -1.10 -8.62
CA SER A 77 2.73 -1.03 -9.84
C SER A 77 3.48 -2.33 -10.12
N ASN A 78 4.01 -2.48 -11.34
CA ASN A 78 4.88 -3.61 -11.68
C ASN A 78 6.06 -3.73 -10.72
N GLU A 79 6.63 -2.61 -10.31
CA GLU A 79 7.74 -2.58 -9.37
C GLU A 79 7.31 -3.00 -7.95
N SER A 80 6.15 -2.53 -7.48
CA SER A 80 5.60 -2.95 -6.19
C SER A 80 5.38 -4.47 -6.15
N VAL A 81 4.80 -5.03 -7.21
CA VAL A 81 4.58 -6.48 -7.31
C VAL A 81 5.89 -7.25 -7.32
N ARG A 82 6.93 -6.77 -8.04
CA ARG A 82 8.25 -7.39 -8.05
C ARG A 82 8.86 -7.45 -6.66
N ILE A 83 8.86 -6.33 -5.95
CA ILE A 83 9.37 -6.22 -4.57
C ILE A 83 8.64 -7.19 -3.63
N LEU A 84 7.32 -7.26 -3.72
CA LEU A 84 6.53 -8.13 -2.84
C LEU A 84 6.72 -9.62 -3.14
N ILE A 85 6.95 -10.01 -4.40
CA ILE A 85 7.34 -11.38 -4.76
C ILE A 85 8.69 -11.72 -4.10
N GLU A 86 9.68 -10.83 -4.19
CA GLU A 86 11.00 -11.00 -3.57
C GLU A 86 10.91 -11.08 -2.05
N ALA A 87 9.95 -10.36 -1.45
CA ALA A 87 9.63 -10.43 -0.01
C ALA A 87 8.82 -11.67 0.39
N GLY A 88 8.51 -12.56 -0.55
CA GLY A 88 7.85 -13.84 -0.28
C GLY A 88 6.32 -13.79 -0.20
N VAL A 89 5.69 -12.74 -0.71
CA VAL A 89 4.22 -12.72 -0.82
C VAL A 89 3.78 -13.66 -1.96
N PRO A 90 2.79 -14.54 -1.73
CA PRO A 90 2.26 -15.44 -2.75
C PRO A 90 1.79 -14.68 -3.99
N ARG A 91 2.14 -15.18 -5.18
CA ARG A 91 1.80 -14.52 -6.45
C ARG A 91 0.30 -14.35 -6.68
N GLU A 92 -0.48 -15.28 -6.18
CA GLU A 92 -1.94 -15.26 -6.26
C GLU A 92 -2.59 -14.10 -5.48
N GLN A 93 -1.87 -13.52 -4.51
CA GLN A 93 -2.30 -12.34 -3.78
C GLN A 93 -1.94 -11.02 -4.49
N LEU A 94 -1.16 -11.05 -5.57
CA LEU A 94 -0.58 -9.87 -6.18
C LEU A 94 -1.22 -9.53 -7.52
N ARG A 95 -1.66 -8.29 -7.68
CA ARG A 95 -2.23 -7.76 -8.93
C ARG A 95 -1.48 -6.51 -9.37
N ARG A 96 -1.17 -6.45 -10.66
CA ARG A 96 -0.55 -5.27 -11.26
C ARG A 96 -1.60 -4.25 -11.65
N ALA A 97 -1.32 -2.97 -11.37
CA ALA A 97 -2.10 -1.85 -11.82
C ALA A 97 -1.20 -0.68 -12.18
N GLN A 98 -1.43 -0.08 -13.35
CA GLN A 98 -0.63 1.02 -13.89
C GLN A 98 -1.47 2.27 -14.19
N GLY A 99 -2.79 2.15 -14.06
CA GLY A 99 -3.75 3.18 -14.35
C GLY A 99 -4.73 2.77 -15.43
N GLY A 100 -6.02 3.05 -15.21
CA GLY A 100 -7.13 2.65 -16.07
C GLY A 100 -7.88 1.42 -15.55
N GLU A 101 -7.28 0.64 -14.67
CA GLU A 101 -7.92 -0.56 -14.13
C GLU A 101 -9.08 -0.21 -13.20
N ARG A 102 -10.04 -1.13 -13.16
CA ARG A 102 -11.20 -1.06 -12.29
C ARG A 102 -11.38 -2.38 -11.56
N TYR A 103 -11.38 -2.31 -10.23
CA TYR A 103 -11.60 -3.47 -9.35
C TYR A 103 -12.92 -3.34 -8.64
N ARG A 104 -13.82 -4.30 -8.82
CA ARG A 104 -15.02 -4.44 -8.01
C ARG A 104 -14.69 -5.28 -6.78
N LEU A 105 -14.65 -4.65 -5.61
CA LEU A 105 -14.25 -5.30 -4.37
C LEU A 105 -15.45 -5.95 -3.67
N SER A 106 -16.65 -5.40 -3.86
CA SER A 106 -17.92 -5.94 -3.38
C SER A 106 -19.06 -5.43 -4.25
N ASP A 107 -20.30 -5.71 -3.88
CA ASP A 107 -21.47 -5.20 -4.58
C ASP A 107 -21.60 -3.67 -4.48
N SER A 108 -21.09 -3.08 -3.41
CA SER A 108 -21.15 -1.65 -3.14
C SER A 108 -19.85 -0.89 -3.36
N VAL A 109 -18.69 -1.58 -3.47
CA VAL A 109 -17.38 -0.95 -3.51
C VAL A 109 -16.65 -1.25 -4.82
N THR A 110 -16.30 -0.19 -5.53
CA THR A 110 -15.47 -0.25 -6.73
C THR A 110 -14.30 0.73 -6.59
N VAL A 111 -13.10 0.27 -6.93
CA VAL A 111 -11.87 1.08 -7.00
C VAL A 111 -11.50 1.31 -8.45
N ARG A 112 -11.20 2.55 -8.82
CA ARG A 112 -10.58 2.91 -10.09
C ARG A 112 -9.15 3.33 -9.86
N VAL A 113 -8.23 2.81 -10.64
CA VAL A 113 -6.82 3.16 -10.57
C VAL A 113 -6.52 4.25 -11.58
N TYR A 114 -5.82 5.27 -11.14
CA TYR A 114 -5.27 6.32 -12.00
C TYR A 114 -3.75 6.24 -11.99
N PRO A 115 -3.06 6.62 -13.08
CA PRO A 115 -1.61 6.70 -13.07
C PRO A 115 -1.14 7.62 -11.94
N SER A 116 -0.22 7.12 -11.12
CA SER A 116 0.40 7.90 -10.04
C SER A 116 1.76 8.41 -10.51
N LEU A 117 1.94 9.72 -10.45
CA LEU A 117 3.23 10.37 -10.73
C LEU A 117 3.90 10.69 -9.40
N HIS A 118 5.11 10.18 -9.23
CA HIS A 118 5.94 10.54 -8.09
C HIS A 118 6.39 12.00 -8.19
N SER A 119 6.40 12.72 -7.07
CA SER A 119 6.94 14.07 -7.03
C SER A 119 8.44 14.06 -7.30
N CYS A 120 8.94 15.02 -8.10
CA CYS A 120 10.37 15.21 -8.25
C CYS A 120 10.97 15.70 -6.94
N ILE A 121 11.85 14.89 -6.33
CA ILE A 121 12.68 15.35 -5.23
C ILE A 121 13.92 15.99 -5.84
N TRP A 122 14.00 17.30 -5.80
CA TRP A 122 15.23 18.03 -6.09
C TRP A 122 16.17 17.91 -4.89
N ILE A 123 17.20 17.08 -5.03
CA ILE A 123 18.35 17.13 -4.11
C ILE A 123 19.42 17.94 -4.84
N PRO A 124 19.68 19.17 -4.43
CA PRO A 124 20.76 19.96 -5.02
C PRO A 124 22.07 19.16 -4.96
N ASN A 125 22.75 19.05 -6.09
CA ASN A 125 24.08 18.43 -6.26
C ASN A 125 24.17 16.88 -6.29
N THR A 126 23.09 16.13 -6.30
CA THR A 126 23.17 14.65 -6.40
C THR A 126 22.79 14.09 -7.76
N PHE A 127 22.13 14.87 -8.62
CA PHE A 127 21.78 14.41 -9.96
C PHE A 127 22.88 14.86 -10.94
N ARG A 128 23.87 14.00 -11.18
CA ARG A 128 24.71 14.09 -12.38
C ARG A 128 24.08 13.17 -13.44
N PRO A 129 23.63 13.72 -14.59
CA PRO A 129 23.25 12.85 -15.69
C PRO A 129 24.48 12.00 -16.07
N ARG A 130 24.29 10.69 -16.17
CA ARG A 130 25.31 9.82 -16.73
C ARG A 130 25.42 10.16 -18.22
N THR A 131 26.54 10.73 -18.62
CA THR A 131 26.93 10.90 -20.02
C THR A 131 27.28 9.54 -20.61
#